data_cf85c986e5944fffd560561d4977f5ee
#
_entry.id   cf85c986e5944fffd560561d4977f5ee
#
_cell.length_a   1.000
_cell.length_b   1.000
_cell.length_c   1.000
_cell.angle_alpha   90.00
_cell.angle_beta   90.00
_cell.angle_gamma   90.00
#
_symmetry.space_group_name_H-M   'P 1'
#
loop_
_entity.id
_entity.type
_entity.pdbx_description
1 polymer ?
#
loop_
_entity_poly.entity_id
_entity_poly.type
_entity_poly.pdbx_seq_one_letter_code
_entity_poly.pdbx_strand_id
1 'polypeptide(L)'
;GNVQKDGQATTEYSYDSSSRTLSLTPYAIAPDTQVVYTFDVTVDEGMQGEFIVNTAILTDGNEQTPLPDAGVQINKGEADPIVTKSASVTKADIGDMFTYEITVKNGDKATAPWKNVVAYDTLPAGVKLIGNVYLDGKVALHKLNGNALSVLVGDLAAGESVVISFDVQVLDTAAGTTLQNSVDVTGDNGIGTATDDGVTVPEVEPQNPNDATGFYVTKDVDKTVVDVSKDADEVSRTATFTVIVGNHSDIMWENVVLKDTLDTSVVT
;
A
#
# COMPACT_ATOMS: atom_id res chain seq x y z
N GLY A 1 -3.81 36.37 -18.79
CA GLY A 1 -4.10 37.12 -20.03
C GLY A 1 -5.46 37.81 -20.02
N ASN A 2 -5.88 38.35 -21.14
CA ASN A 2 -7.20 38.96 -21.32
C ASN A 2 -7.50 40.12 -20.33
N VAL A 3 -6.64 41.12 -20.29
CA VAL A 3 -6.87 42.31 -19.43
C VAL A 3 -7.89 43.21 -20.08
N GLN A 4 -8.93 43.57 -19.32
CA GLN A 4 -9.97 44.48 -19.75
C GLN A 4 -10.11 45.67 -18.78
N LYS A 5 -10.51 46.81 -19.30
CA LYS A 5 -10.88 48.00 -18.56
C LYS A 5 -12.31 48.37 -18.93
N ASP A 6 -13.19 48.46 -17.95
CA ASP A 6 -14.62 48.77 -18.14
C ASP A 6 -15.29 47.87 -19.21
N GLY A 7 -14.90 46.58 -19.22
CA GLY A 7 -15.41 45.57 -20.16
C GLY A 7 -14.82 45.63 -21.58
N GLN A 8 -13.85 46.47 -21.84
CA GLN A 8 -13.15 46.59 -23.13
C GLN A 8 -11.68 46.13 -22.99
N ALA A 9 -11.18 45.38 -23.99
CA ALA A 9 -9.78 44.98 -24.00
C ALA A 9 -8.87 46.22 -23.93
N THR A 10 -7.83 46.19 -23.10
CA THR A 10 -6.87 47.25 -22.92
C THR A 10 -5.44 46.79 -23.06
N THR A 11 -4.56 47.66 -23.49
CA THR A 11 -3.10 47.47 -23.52
C THR A 11 -2.40 48.30 -22.45
N GLU A 12 -3.16 49.01 -21.62
CA GLU A 12 -2.68 49.93 -20.59
C GLU A 12 -2.26 49.18 -19.32
N TYR A 13 -1.39 48.20 -19.48
CA TYR A 13 -0.83 47.40 -18.39
C TYR A 13 0.57 46.88 -18.74
N SER A 14 1.31 46.47 -17.74
CA SER A 14 2.52 45.67 -17.88
C SER A 14 2.44 44.45 -16.96
N TYR A 15 3.06 43.36 -17.40
CA TYR A 15 3.15 42.14 -16.61
C TYR A 15 4.61 41.67 -16.48
N ASP A 16 5.10 41.61 -15.26
CA ASP A 16 6.40 41.00 -14.92
C ASP A 16 6.21 39.54 -14.53
N SER A 17 6.66 38.64 -15.38
CA SER A 17 6.55 37.18 -15.15
C SER A 17 7.46 36.69 -14.03
N SER A 18 8.54 37.39 -13.71
CA SER A 18 9.48 36.99 -12.65
C SER A 18 8.93 37.26 -11.25
N SER A 19 8.29 38.39 -11.07
CA SER A 19 7.59 38.73 -9.83
C SER A 19 6.10 38.36 -9.83
N ARG A 20 5.58 37.88 -10.98
CA ARG A 20 4.15 37.60 -11.20
C ARG A 20 3.25 38.84 -10.92
N THR A 21 3.77 40.03 -11.19
CA THR A 21 3.08 41.28 -10.89
C THR A 21 2.46 41.86 -12.14
N LEU A 22 1.13 42.08 -12.10
CA LEU A 22 0.40 42.85 -13.09
C LEU A 22 0.32 44.33 -12.60
N SER A 23 0.88 45.25 -13.37
CA SER A 23 0.78 46.69 -13.12
C SER A 23 -0.17 47.29 -14.12
N LEU A 24 -1.21 47.97 -13.61
CA LEU A 24 -2.18 48.70 -14.40
C LEU A 24 -1.75 50.14 -14.48
N THR A 25 -1.83 50.72 -15.66
CA THR A 25 -1.37 52.12 -15.86
C THR A 25 -2.24 53.11 -15.07
N PRO A 26 -1.62 53.99 -14.31
CA PRO A 26 -2.35 54.93 -13.46
C PRO A 26 -3.22 55.89 -14.25
N TYR A 27 -4.38 56.20 -13.71
CA TYR A 27 -5.34 57.15 -14.23
C TYR A 27 -5.75 58.16 -13.19
N ALA A 28 -6.19 59.33 -13.66
CA ALA A 28 -6.99 60.20 -12.82
C ALA A 28 -8.42 59.62 -12.78
N ILE A 29 -8.91 59.30 -11.59
CA ILE A 29 -10.29 58.89 -11.35
C ILE A 29 -11.00 60.10 -10.79
N ALA A 30 -12.04 60.60 -11.52
CA ALA A 30 -12.80 61.76 -11.08
C ALA A 30 -13.65 61.43 -9.85
N PRO A 31 -14.04 62.45 -9.04
CA PRO A 31 -14.97 62.21 -7.94
C PRO A 31 -16.25 61.50 -8.42
N ASP A 32 -16.75 60.57 -7.60
CA ASP A 32 -17.96 59.79 -7.87
C ASP A 32 -17.91 58.91 -9.13
N THR A 33 -16.69 58.55 -9.62
CA THR A 33 -16.48 57.62 -10.74
C THR A 33 -15.69 56.39 -10.28
N GLN A 34 -15.79 55.31 -11.04
CA GLN A 34 -15.02 54.08 -10.83
C GLN A 34 -14.41 53.61 -12.14
N VAL A 35 -13.35 52.82 -12.04
CA VAL A 35 -12.78 52.07 -13.16
C VAL A 35 -12.69 50.59 -12.75
N VAL A 36 -13.15 49.72 -13.62
CA VAL A 36 -13.15 48.27 -13.37
C VAL A 36 -12.13 47.61 -14.27
N TYR A 37 -11.19 46.92 -13.65
CA TYR A 37 -10.27 46.02 -14.38
C TYR A 37 -10.62 44.58 -14.12
N THR A 38 -10.58 43.79 -15.18
CA THR A 38 -10.67 42.32 -15.12
C THR A 38 -9.51 41.68 -15.85
N PHE A 39 -9.05 40.54 -15.37
CA PHE A 39 -8.01 39.77 -16.03
C PHE A 39 -8.14 38.29 -15.69
N ASP A 40 -7.75 37.46 -16.65
CA ASP A 40 -7.78 36.00 -16.45
C ASP A 40 -6.41 35.51 -15.97
N VAL A 41 -6.44 34.53 -15.08
CA VAL A 41 -5.28 33.77 -14.66
C VAL A 41 -5.50 32.31 -14.99
N THR A 42 -4.44 31.60 -15.41
CA THR A 42 -4.44 30.18 -15.62
C THR A 42 -3.67 29.53 -14.48
N VAL A 43 -4.24 28.49 -13.90
CA VAL A 43 -3.59 27.71 -12.86
C VAL A 43 -2.66 26.68 -13.50
N ASP A 44 -1.43 26.61 -13.03
CA ASP A 44 -0.45 25.64 -13.49
C ASP A 44 -0.84 24.20 -13.05
N GLU A 45 -0.43 23.21 -13.84
CA GLU A 45 -0.58 21.79 -13.46
C GLU A 45 0.18 21.50 -12.16
N GLY A 46 -0.36 20.58 -11.36
CA GLY A 46 0.26 20.18 -10.09
C GLY A 46 -0.13 21.04 -8.88
N MET A 47 -0.98 22.06 -9.06
CA MET A 47 -1.45 22.95 -7.98
C MET A 47 -2.76 22.48 -7.31
N GLN A 48 -3.13 21.22 -7.48
CA GLN A 48 -4.36 20.66 -6.91
C GLN A 48 -4.36 20.76 -5.39
N GLY A 49 -5.43 21.31 -4.84
CA GLY A 49 -5.62 21.48 -3.39
C GLY A 49 -4.99 22.73 -2.81
N GLU A 50 -4.23 23.48 -3.61
CA GLU A 50 -3.64 24.74 -3.18
C GLU A 50 -4.68 25.86 -3.13
N PHE A 51 -4.33 26.92 -2.43
CA PHE A 51 -5.14 28.13 -2.33
C PHE A 51 -4.42 29.29 -3.03
N ILE A 52 -5.05 29.87 -4.05
CA ILE A 52 -4.48 31.02 -4.75
C ILE A 52 -4.83 32.29 -3.97
N VAL A 53 -3.80 32.99 -3.55
CA VAL A 53 -3.89 34.30 -2.93
C VAL A 53 -3.48 35.37 -3.96
N ASN A 54 -4.35 36.33 -4.24
CA ASN A 54 -4.05 37.44 -5.11
C ASN A 54 -4.21 38.77 -4.35
N THR A 55 -3.11 39.45 -4.11
CA THR A 55 -3.10 40.72 -3.38
C THR A 55 -2.94 41.88 -4.35
N ALA A 56 -3.86 42.83 -4.29
CA ALA A 56 -3.73 44.08 -5.01
C ALA A 56 -3.29 45.21 -4.07
N ILE A 57 -2.47 46.12 -4.58
CA ILE A 57 -2.03 47.31 -3.87
C ILE A 57 -2.40 48.49 -4.72
N LEU A 58 -3.18 49.40 -4.16
CA LEU A 58 -3.45 50.69 -4.78
C LEU A 58 -2.51 51.74 -4.19
N THR A 59 -1.91 52.56 -5.08
CA THR A 59 -1.09 53.69 -4.65
C THR A 59 -1.50 54.94 -5.44
N ASP A 60 -1.64 56.03 -4.76
CA ASP A 60 -1.88 57.36 -5.37
C ASP A 60 -0.60 58.23 -5.46
N GLY A 61 0.55 57.58 -5.17
CA GLY A 61 1.85 58.23 -5.10
C GLY A 61 2.26 58.68 -3.70
N ASN A 62 1.36 58.66 -2.73
CA ASN A 62 1.61 59.08 -1.34
C ASN A 62 1.34 57.93 -0.34
N GLU A 63 0.27 57.22 -0.54
CA GLU A 63 -0.14 56.12 0.34
C GLU A 63 -0.29 54.79 -0.44
N GLN A 64 -0.04 53.68 0.23
CA GLN A 64 -0.31 52.35 -0.28
C GLN A 64 -1.44 51.73 0.52
N THR A 65 -2.51 51.39 -0.16
CA THR A 65 -3.66 50.71 0.45
C THR A 65 -3.69 49.26 -0.05
N PRO A 66 -3.32 48.27 0.78
CA PRO A 66 -3.52 46.88 0.43
C PRO A 66 -5.01 46.57 0.40
N LEU A 67 -5.46 45.92 -0.65
CA LEU A 67 -6.84 45.47 -0.79
C LEU A 67 -6.94 44.01 -0.27
N PRO A 68 -8.01 43.71 0.49
CA PRO A 68 -8.21 42.33 0.97
C PRO A 68 -8.38 41.41 -0.22
N ASP A 69 -7.80 40.24 -0.04
CA ASP A 69 -7.73 39.19 -1.04
C ASP A 69 -9.03 38.38 -1.11
N ALA A 70 -9.45 38.10 -2.33
CA ALA A 70 -10.47 37.10 -2.61
C ALA A 70 -9.76 35.84 -3.11
N GLY A 71 -9.32 35.00 -2.18
CA GLY A 71 -8.65 33.75 -2.52
C GLY A 71 -9.54 32.75 -3.27
N VAL A 72 -8.93 31.93 -4.12
CA VAL A 72 -9.59 30.88 -4.85
C VAL A 72 -9.01 29.54 -4.42
N GLN A 73 -9.86 28.65 -3.90
CA GLN A 73 -9.48 27.28 -3.61
C GLN A 73 -9.42 26.47 -4.92
N ILE A 74 -8.27 25.88 -5.21
CA ILE A 74 -8.13 24.94 -6.31
C ILE A 74 -8.68 23.58 -5.87
N ASN A 75 -9.50 22.97 -6.71
CA ASN A 75 -10.01 21.62 -6.44
C ASN A 75 -8.83 20.65 -6.27
N LYS A 76 -8.88 19.82 -5.21
CA LYS A 76 -7.86 18.79 -4.96
C LYS A 76 -7.75 17.79 -6.09
N GLY A 77 -8.81 17.64 -6.88
CA GLY A 77 -8.96 16.50 -7.77
C GLY A 77 -9.12 15.19 -7.00
N GLU A 78 -9.47 14.16 -7.70
CA GLU A 78 -9.70 12.83 -7.14
C GLU A 78 -8.88 11.79 -7.89
N ALA A 79 -8.35 10.82 -7.17
CA ALA A 79 -7.83 9.61 -7.76
C ALA A 79 -8.99 8.71 -8.21
N ASP A 80 -8.71 7.77 -9.11
CA ASP A 80 -9.62 6.71 -9.56
C ASP A 80 -8.98 5.35 -9.18
N PRO A 81 -9.01 4.95 -7.90
CA PRO A 81 -8.33 3.76 -7.44
C PRO A 81 -8.88 2.49 -8.04
N ILE A 82 -8.06 1.75 -8.75
CA ILE A 82 -8.35 0.41 -9.28
C ILE A 82 -7.29 -0.53 -8.69
N VAL A 83 -7.76 -1.47 -7.87
CA VAL A 83 -6.88 -2.45 -7.21
C VAL A 83 -7.38 -3.84 -7.56
N THR A 84 -6.45 -4.73 -7.93
CA THR A 84 -6.72 -6.16 -8.11
C THR A 84 -5.69 -6.97 -7.35
N LYS A 85 -6.08 -8.16 -6.90
CA LYS A 85 -5.22 -9.09 -6.19
C LYS A 85 -5.46 -10.49 -6.68
N SER A 86 -4.39 -11.27 -6.84
CA SER A 86 -4.44 -12.66 -7.24
C SER A 86 -3.34 -13.48 -6.57
N ALA A 87 -3.56 -14.78 -6.47
CA ALA A 87 -2.53 -15.77 -6.15
C ALA A 87 -2.12 -16.50 -7.44
N SER A 88 -0.86 -16.89 -7.54
CA SER A 88 -0.33 -17.62 -8.71
C SER A 88 -0.87 -19.04 -8.85
N VAL A 89 -1.55 -19.54 -7.83
CA VAL A 89 -2.15 -20.88 -7.78
C VAL A 89 -3.54 -20.82 -7.14
N THR A 90 -4.37 -21.83 -7.41
CA THR A 90 -5.69 -22.01 -6.76
C THR A 90 -5.67 -23.09 -5.69
N LYS A 91 -4.59 -23.89 -5.65
CA LYS A 91 -4.35 -24.97 -4.67
C LYS A 91 -2.86 -25.04 -4.36
N ALA A 92 -2.51 -25.27 -3.09
CA ALA A 92 -1.15 -25.48 -2.62
C ALA A 92 -1.14 -26.48 -1.47
N ASP A 93 -0.09 -27.27 -1.36
CA ASP A 93 0.13 -28.18 -0.24
C ASP A 93 0.97 -27.48 0.85
N ILE A 94 0.97 -28.04 2.06
CA ILE A 94 1.82 -27.55 3.16
C ILE A 94 3.28 -27.57 2.72
N GLY A 95 4.00 -26.47 2.99
CA GLY A 95 5.39 -26.28 2.59
C GLY A 95 5.59 -25.70 1.19
N ASP A 96 4.57 -25.72 0.33
CA ASP A 96 4.63 -25.12 -0.99
C ASP A 96 4.80 -23.61 -0.90
N MET A 97 5.41 -23.03 -1.94
CA MET A 97 5.53 -21.60 -2.12
C MET A 97 4.69 -21.16 -3.31
N PHE A 98 4.06 -20.00 -3.19
CA PHE A 98 3.37 -19.35 -4.29
C PHE A 98 3.46 -17.82 -4.15
N THR A 99 3.13 -17.11 -5.23
CA THR A 99 3.25 -15.66 -5.31
C THR A 99 1.87 -15.01 -5.21
N TYR A 100 1.75 -13.98 -4.39
CA TYR A 100 0.67 -13.00 -4.48
C TYR A 100 1.09 -11.85 -5.40
N GLU A 101 0.16 -11.41 -6.23
CA GLU A 101 0.31 -10.24 -7.09
C GLU A 101 -0.82 -9.25 -6.82
N ILE A 102 -0.48 -7.97 -6.65
CA ILE A 102 -1.41 -6.87 -6.44
C ILE A 102 -1.12 -5.82 -7.50
N THR A 103 -2.09 -5.54 -8.36
CA THR A 103 -2.02 -4.41 -9.29
C THR A 103 -2.70 -3.21 -8.65
N VAL A 104 -1.99 -2.09 -8.59
CA VAL A 104 -2.48 -0.80 -8.10
C VAL A 104 -2.46 0.19 -9.26
N LYS A 105 -3.61 0.69 -9.66
CA LYS A 105 -3.75 1.66 -10.77
C LYS A 105 -4.51 2.90 -10.31
N ASN A 106 -4.03 4.07 -10.71
CA ASN A 106 -4.82 5.28 -10.75
C ASN A 106 -5.52 5.34 -12.11
N GLY A 107 -6.81 5.06 -12.16
CA GLY A 107 -7.56 4.83 -13.39
C GLY A 107 -7.64 6.04 -14.32
N ASP A 108 -8.22 5.83 -15.50
CA ASP A 108 -8.27 6.84 -16.55
C ASP A 108 -9.30 7.96 -16.27
N LYS A 109 -10.16 7.78 -15.24
CA LYS A 109 -11.10 8.81 -14.78
C LYS A 109 -10.53 9.72 -13.69
N ALA A 110 -9.31 9.44 -13.24
CA ALA A 110 -8.64 10.27 -12.26
C ALA A 110 -8.50 11.71 -12.77
N THR A 111 -8.83 12.66 -11.92
CA THR A 111 -8.68 14.10 -12.18
C THR A 111 -7.43 14.66 -11.51
N ALA A 112 -6.72 13.84 -10.74
CA ALA A 112 -5.45 14.15 -10.09
C ALA A 112 -4.56 12.92 -9.93
N PRO A 113 -3.25 13.09 -9.73
CA PRO A 113 -2.37 12.01 -9.28
C PRO A 113 -2.85 11.44 -7.94
N TRP A 114 -2.78 10.12 -7.77
CA TRP A 114 -2.99 9.46 -6.47
C TRP A 114 -1.71 9.58 -5.66
N LYS A 115 -1.74 10.40 -4.61
CA LYS A 115 -0.56 10.81 -3.84
C LYS A 115 -0.32 9.94 -2.62
N ASN A 116 0.98 9.75 -2.28
CA ASN A 116 1.41 9.06 -1.06
C ASN A 116 0.77 7.67 -0.90
N VAL A 117 0.72 6.90 -1.99
CA VAL A 117 0.04 5.60 -2.02
C VAL A 117 0.81 4.55 -1.24
N VAL A 118 0.10 3.86 -0.35
CA VAL A 118 0.61 2.75 0.46
C VAL A 118 -0.38 1.59 0.38
N ALA A 119 0.13 0.38 0.13
CA ALA A 119 -0.65 -0.84 0.20
C ALA A 119 -0.47 -1.50 1.58
N TYR A 120 -1.57 -1.90 2.20
CA TYR A 120 -1.64 -2.62 3.46
C TYR A 120 -2.26 -3.98 3.23
N ASP A 121 -1.46 -5.02 3.36
CA ASP A 121 -1.85 -6.40 3.14
C ASP A 121 -1.81 -7.16 4.47
N THR A 122 -2.86 -7.88 4.79
CA THR A 122 -2.88 -8.74 5.99
C THR A 122 -2.80 -10.19 5.55
N LEU A 123 -1.58 -10.74 5.57
CA LEU A 123 -1.33 -12.13 5.20
C LEU A 123 -2.21 -13.09 6.00
N PRO A 124 -2.82 -14.10 5.36
CA PRO A 124 -3.56 -15.15 6.05
C PRO A 124 -2.68 -15.85 7.10
N ALA A 125 -3.27 -16.28 8.21
CA ALA A 125 -2.54 -16.94 9.30
C ALA A 125 -1.81 -18.22 8.87
N GLY A 126 -2.25 -18.86 7.78
CA GLY A 126 -1.67 -20.08 7.24
C GLY A 126 -0.48 -19.88 6.30
N VAL A 127 0.06 -18.67 6.16
CA VAL A 127 1.25 -18.43 5.33
C VAL A 127 2.27 -17.57 6.05
N LYS A 128 3.52 -17.64 5.58
CA LYS A 128 4.59 -16.69 5.95
C LYS A 128 5.21 -16.08 4.70
N LEU A 129 5.59 -14.81 4.77
CA LEU A 129 6.34 -14.12 3.72
C LEU A 129 7.72 -14.77 3.54
N ILE A 130 8.13 -14.98 2.29
CA ILE A 130 9.44 -15.49 1.91
C ILE A 130 10.20 -14.47 1.06
N GLY A 131 11.43 -14.17 1.43
CA GLY A 131 12.30 -13.28 0.66
C GLY A 131 11.86 -11.81 0.68
N ASN A 132 11.96 -11.16 -0.48
CA ASN A 132 11.67 -9.74 -0.64
C ASN A 132 10.27 -9.50 -1.20
N VAL A 133 9.76 -8.29 -0.98
CA VAL A 133 8.61 -7.74 -1.69
C VAL A 133 9.12 -6.91 -2.86
N TYR A 134 8.46 -6.99 -4.00
CA TYR A 134 8.85 -6.29 -5.21
C TYR A 134 7.76 -5.31 -5.65
N LEU A 135 8.19 -4.19 -6.22
CA LEU A 135 7.37 -3.22 -6.92
C LEU A 135 7.92 -3.11 -8.34
N ASP A 136 7.14 -3.49 -9.34
CA ASP A 136 7.56 -3.57 -10.76
C ASP A 136 8.89 -4.33 -10.94
N GLY A 137 9.02 -5.47 -10.23
CA GLY A 137 10.21 -6.33 -10.27
C GLY A 137 11.46 -5.79 -9.55
N LYS A 138 11.37 -4.64 -8.89
CA LYS A 138 12.44 -4.08 -8.04
C LYS A 138 12.09 -4.26 -6.57
N VAL A 139 13.11 -4.48 -5.72
CA VAL A 139 12.88 -4.59 -4.27
C VAL A 139 12.20 -3.33 -3.75
N ALA A 140 11.01 -3.52 -3.15
CA ALA A 140 10.19 -2.45 -2.62
C ALA A 140 10.58 -2.04 -1.19
N LEU A 141 10.34 -0.78 -0.85
CA LEU A 141 10.32 -0.35 0.55
C LEU A 141 9.06 -0.90 1.22
N HIS A 142 9.24 -1.80 2.17
CA HIS A 142 8.16 -2.45 2.88
C HIS A 142 8.46 -2.64 4.37
N LYS A 143 7.43 -2.88 5.14
CA LYS A 143 7.51 -3.24 6.56
C LYS A 143 6.55 -4.40 6.82
N LEU A 144 7.04 -5.41 7.51
CA LEU A 144 6.24 -6.53 8.02
C LEU A 144 6.21 -6.46 9.55
N ASN A 145 5.02 -6.53 10.13
CA ASN A 145 4.80 -6.61 11.58
C ASN A 145 3.76 -7.70 11.86
N GLY A 146 4.25 -8.86 12.32
CA GLY A 146 3.42 -10.07 12.33
C GLY A 146 2.95 -10.40 10.91
N ASN A 147 1.64 -10.47 10.71
CA ASN A 147 1.04 -10.72 9.39
C ASN A 147 0.72 -9.44 8.61
N ALA A 148 0.88 -8.25 9.20
CA ALA A 148 0.59 -6.99 8.54
C ALA A 148 1.79 -6.52 7.71
N LEU A 149 1.66 -6.59 6.40
CA LEU A 149 2.61 -6.09 5.41
C LEU A 149 2.17 -4.72 4.92
N SER A 150 3.06 -3.74 4.96
CA SER A 150 2.85 -2.44 4.30
C SER A 150 3.92 -2.20 3.25
N VAL A 151 3.51 -1.73 2.06
CA VAL A 151 4.38 -1.48 0.92
C VAL A 151 4.20 -0.05 0.44
N LEU A 152 5.30 0.71 0.38
CA LEU A 152 5.27 2.06 -0.17
C LEU A 152 5.22 1.97 -1.70
N VAL A 153 4.14 2.48 -2.27
CA VAL A 153 3.93 2.57 -3.73
C VAL A 153 4.45 3.91 -4.27
N GLY A 154 4.13 5.01 -3.58
CA GLY A 154 4.47 6.37 -4.01
C GLY A 154 3.31 7.06 -4.73
N ASP A 155 3.61 8.01 -5.61
CA ASP A 155 2.62 8.75 -6.38
C ASP A 155 2.32 8.04 -7.71
N LEU A 156 1.05 7.97 -8.09
CA LEU A 156 0.60 7.43 -9.37
C LEU A 156 -0.12 8.52 -10.18
N ALA A 157 0.40 8.85 -11.36
CA ALA A 157 -0.30 9.73 -12.30
C ALA A 157 -1.60 9.09 -12.78
N ALA A 158 -2.52 9.88 -13.36
CA ALA A 158 -3.72 9.35 -14.01
C ALA A 158 -3.35 8.33 -15.10
N GLY A 159 -3.97 7.16 -15.09
CA GLY A 159 -3.68 6.04 -15.99
C GLY A 159 -2.48 5.18 -15.59
N GLU A 160 -1.63 5.62 -14.67
CA GLU A 160 -0.45 4.86 -14.22
C GLU A 160 -0.84 3.67 -13.35
N SER A 161 -0.09 2.56 -13.52
CA SER A 161 -0.25 1.36 -12.70
C SER A 161 1.10 0.77 -12.33
N VAL A 162 1.14 0.11 -11.18
CA VAL A 162 2.29 -0.64 -10.67
C VAL A 162 1.84 -2.01 -10.18
N VAL A 163 2.78 -2.95 -10.13
CA VAL A 163 2.55 -4.32 -9.64
C VAL A 163 3.40 -4.58 -8.42
N ILE A 164 2.75 -4.94 -7.31
CA ILE A 164 3.41 -5.47 -6.11
C ILE A 164 3.38 -6.99 -6.20
N SER A 165 4.51 -7.65 -5.97
CA SER A 165 4.58 -9.11 -5.89
C SER A 165 5.43 -9.58 -4.73
N PHE A 166 5.04 -10.69 -4.12
CA PHE A 166 5.77 -11.31 -3.03
C PHE A 166 5.42 -12.79 -2.91
N ASP A 167 6.41 -13.59 -2.46
CA ASP A 167 6.25 -15.01 -2.27
C ASP A 167 5.88 -15.33 -0.83
N VAL A 168 5.03 -16.33 -0.67
CA VAL A 168 4.65 -16.89 0.62
C VAL A 168 4.83 -18.40 0.64
N GLN A 169 5.09 -18.96 1.83
CA GLN A 169 5.10 -20.40 2.06
C GLN A 169 3.90 -20.79 2.90
N VAL A 170 3.24 -21.88 2.51
CA VAL A 170 2.10 -22.47 3.23
C VAL A 170 2.59 -23.13 4.51
N LEU A 171 1.95 -22.83 5.63
CA LEU A 171 2.25 -23.37 6.96
C LEU A 171 1.33 -24.55 7.29
N ASP A 172 1.75 -25.39 8.22
CA ASP A 172 0.98 -26.55 8.70
C ASP A 172 -0.41 -26.15 9.23
N THR A 173 -0.52 -24.95 9.80
CA THR A 173 -1.78 -24.38 10.31
C THR A 173 -2.82 -24.09 9.22
N ALA A 174 -2.43 -24.16 7.94
CA ALA A 174 -3.34 -23.98 6.81
C ALA A 174 -4.06 -25.24 6.37
N ALA A 175 -3.72 -26.41 6.92
CA ALA A 175 -4.31 -27.69 6.54
C ALA A 175 -5.86 -27.63 6.58
N GLY A 176 -6.51 -28.06 5.51
CA GLY A 176 -7.97 -28.10 5.39
C GLY A 176 -8.63 -26.71 5.25
N THR A 177 -7.88 -25.64 4.99
CA THR A 177 -8.41 -24.28 4.90
C THR A 177 -8.34 -23.73 3.47
N THR A 178 -9.03 -22.61 3.28
CA THR A 178 -8.83 -21.73 2.10
C THR A 178 -8.14 -20.46 2.56
N LEU A 179 -6.96 -20.23 2.02
CA LEU A 179 -6.18 -19.02 2.25
C LEU A 179 -6.74 -17.89 1.37
N GLN A 180 -7.46 -16.96 1.96
CA GLN A 180 -7.95 -15.77 1.28
C GLN A 180 -7.20 -14.56 1.80
N ASN A 181 -6.67 -13.74 0.90
CA ASN A 181 -5.86 -12.59 1.23
C ASN A 181 -6.45 -11.31 0.69
N SER A 182 -6.51 -10.27 1.51
CA SER A 182 -7.05 -8.96 1.16
C SER A 182 -5.99 -7.88 1.30
N VAL A 183 -6.11 -6.84 0.48
CA VAL A 183 -5.27 -5.65 0.52
C VAL A 183 -6.12 -4.39 0.53
N ASP A 184 -5.76 -3.44 1.38
CA ASP A 184 -6.25 -2.07 1.37
C ASP A 184 -5.14 -1.17 0.83
N VAL A 185 -5.46 -0.32 -0.15
CA VAL A 185 -4.53 0.65 -0.72
C VAL A 185 -5.06 2.03 -0.46
N THR A 186 -4.28 2.86 0.22
CA THR A 186 -4.69 4.20 0.60
C THR A 186 -3.70 5.24 0.10
N GLY A 187 -4.19 6.42 -0.18
CA GLY A 187 -3.41 7.62 -0.47
C GLY A 187 -4.18 8.86 -0.03
N ASP A 188 -3.64 10.05 -0.26
CA ASP A 188 -4.22 11.31 0.22
C ASP A 188 -5.63 11.59 -0.33
N ASN A 189 -5.92 11.11 -1.54
CA ASN A 189 -7.12 11.46 -2.31
C ASN A 189 -7.81 10.24 -2.94
N GLY A 190 -7.61 9.04 -2.39
CA GLY A 190 -8.25 7.82 -2.86
C GLY A 190 -8.00 6.61 -1.97
N ILE A 191 -8.93 5.65 -2.02
CA ILE A 191 -8.83 4.35 -1.33
C ILE A 191 -9.33 3.29 -2.29
N GLY A 192 -8.59 2.17 -2.39
CA GLY A 192 -8.97 0.99 -3.15
C GLY A 192 -8.75 -0.28 -2.33
N THR A 193 -9.53 -1.31 -2.60
CA THR A 193 -9.43 -2.60 -1.91
C THR A 193 -9.52 -3.74 -2.93
N ALA A 194 -8.88 -4.86 -2.63
CA ALA A 194 -9.01 -6.09 -3.40
C ALA A 194 -8.83 -7.32 -2.51
N THR A 195 -9.47 -8.41 -2.90
CA THR A 195 -9.32 -9.72 -2.26
C THR A 195 -9.11 -10.74 -3.39
N ASP A 196 -8.25 -11.73 -3.16
CA ASP A 196 -8.03 -12.81 -4.11
C ASP A 196 -9.16 -13.86 -4.06
N ASP A 197 -9.14 -14.80 -5.03
CA ASP A 197 -10.14 -15.86 -5.11
C ASP A 197 -9.92 -16.98 -4.07
N GLY A 198 -8.79 -16.92 -3.35
CA GLY A 198 -8.39 -17.90 -2.35
C GLY A 198 -7.60 -19.09 -2.90
N VAL A 199 -6.70 -19.62 -2.06
CA VAL A 199 -5.89 -20.81 -2.33
C VAL A 199 -6.33 -21.93 -1.39
N THR A 200 -6.85 -23.03 -1.94
CA THR A 200 -7.26 -24.18 -1.15
C THR A 200 -6.05 -24.98 -0.69
N VAL A 201 -5.94 -25.22 0.60
CA VAL A 201 -4.94 -26.12 1.18
C VAL A 201 -5.67 -27.41 1.59
N PRO A 202 -5.28 -28.57 1.06
CA PRO A 202 -5.92 -29.83 1.41
C PRO A 202 -5.76 -30.14 2.90
N GLU A 203 -6.68 -30.92 3.43
CA GLU A 203 -6.42 -31.60 4.70
C GLU A 203 -5.17 -32.50 4.55
N VAL A 204 -4.35 -32.54 5.58
CA VAL A 204 -3.29 -33.55 5.63
C VAL A 204 -3.96 -34.86 5.95
N GLU A 205 -4.18 -35.65 4.90
CA GLU A 205 -4.54 -37.06 5.13
C GLU A 205 -3.45 -37.70 5.99
N PRO A 206 -3.83 -38.46 7.03
CA PRO A 206 -2.88 -39.16 7.85
C PRO A 206 -1.94 -39.97 6.95
N GLN A 207 -0.66 -39.62 6.93
CA GLN A 207 0.34 -40.38 6.12
C GLN A 207 0.43 -41.78 6.66
N ASN A 208 -0.23 -42.70 5.96
CA ASN A 208 -0.12 -44.10 6.25
C ASN A 208 1.11 -44.67 5.51
N PRO A 209 2.16 -45.14 6.18
CA PRO A 209 3.26 -45.82 5.53
C PRO A 209 2.83 -47.12 4.83
N ASN A 210 1.61 -47.65 5.12
CA ASN A 210 0.95 -48.73 4.41
C ASN A 210 -0.55 -48.46 4.39
N ASP A 211 -1.05 -47.97 3.32
CA ASP A 211 -2.44 -47.51 3.03
C ASP A 211 -3.62 -48.29 3.66
N ALA A 212 -3.37 -49.39 4.34
CA ALA A 212 -4.39 -50.27 4.91
C ALA A 212 -4.58 -50.13 6.44
N THR A 213 -3.79 -49.31 7.16
CA THR A 213 -3.76 -49.41 8.63
C THR A 213 -4.27 -48.20 9.41
N GLY A 214 -4.54 -47.08 8.77
CA GLY A 214 -5.04 -45.87 9.46
C GLY A 214 -4.06 -45.26 10.48
N PHE A 215 -2.78 -45.46 10.29
CA PHE A 215 -1.73 -44.92 11.13
C PHE A 215 -1.31 -43.52 10.69
N TYR A 216 -1.07 -42.60 11.62
CA TYR A 216 -0.48 -41.32 11.31
C TYR A 216 0.56 -40.88 12.35
N VAL A 217 1.54 -40.10 11.89
CA VAL A 217 2.53 -39.44 12.73
C VAL A 217 2.65 -38.01 12.28
N THR A 218 2.52 -37.04 13.21
CA THR A 218 2.86 -35.67 12.98
C THR A 218 3.96 -35.24 13.94
N LYS A 219 4.80 -34.29 13.52
CA LYS A 219 5.84 -33.71 14.37
C LYS A 219 5.81 -32.19 14.20
N ASP A 220 5.80 -31.50 15.30
CA ASP A 220 5.79 -30.03 15.37
C ASP A 220 6.86 -29.53 16.34
N VAL A 221 7.20 -28.25 16.27
CA VAL A 221 8.12 -27.59 17.17
C VAL A 221 7.58 -26.22 17.59
N ASP A 222 7.65 -25.92 18.87
CA ASP A 222 7.09 -24.69 19.46
C ASP A 222 7.80 -23.40 18.99
N LYS A 223 9.03 -23.51 18.50
CA LYS A 223 9.79 -22.38 17.95
C LYS A 223 10.85 -22.86 16.96
N THR A 224 11.06 -22.08 15.90
CA THR A 224 12.03 -22.36 14.84
C THR A 224 13.41 -21.74 15.09
N VAL A 225 13.54 -20.89 16.10
CA VAL A 225 14.79 -20.25 16.51
C VAL A 225 14.92 -20.32 18.02
N VAL A 226 16.08 -20.72 18.49
CA VAL A 226 16.46 -20.67 19.91
C VAL A 226 17.64 -19.74 20.09
N ASP A 227 17.65 -18.98 21.19
CA ASP A 227 18.77 -18.11 21.54
C ASP A 227 19.81 -18.89 22.34
N VAL A 228 21.02 -18.98 21.82
CA VAL A 228 22.18 -19.62 22.47
C VAL A 228 23.23 -18.61 22.91
N SER A 229 22.88 -17.31 22.99
CA SER A 229 23.78 -16.30 23.52
C SER A 229 24.19 -16.62 24.96
N LYS A 230 25.32 -16.06 25.39
CA LYS A 230 25.87 -16.34 26.72
C LYS A 230 24.90 -16.01 27.85
N ASP A 231 24.05 -15.00 27.63
CA ASP A 231 23.11 -14.48 28.64
C ASP A 231 21.69 -15.01 28.45
N ALA A 232 21.45 -15.93 27.49
CA ALA A 232 20.15 -16.54 27.28
C ALA A 232 19.77 -17.47 28.44
N ASP A 233 18.54 -17.33 28.92
CA ASP A 233 17.98 -18.25 29.92
C ASP A 233 17.69 -19.63 29.34
N GLU A 234 17.38 -20.60 30.20
CA GLU A 234 17.09 -21.98 29.79
C GLU A 234 15.87 -22.06 28.85
N VAL A 235 14.84 -21.24 29.08
CA VAL A 235 13.64 -21.20 28.23
C VAL A 235 13.97 -20.69 26.82
N SER A 236 14.82 -19.71 26.70
CA SER A 236 15.27 -19.18 25.41
C SER A 236 16.09 -20.19 24.61
N ARG A 237 16.84 -21.07 25.30
CA ARG A 237 17.66 -22.12 24.67
C ARG A 237 16.91 -23.38 24.33
N THR A 238 15.68 -23.56 24.82
CA THR A 238 14.91 -24.79 24.70
C THR A 238 13.89 -24.68 23.56
N ALA A 239 13.82 -25.69 22.73
CA ALA A 239 12.72 -25.91 21.79
C ALA A 239 11.99 -27.21 22.15
N THR A 240 10.67 -27.18 22.11
CA THR A 240 9.83 -28.34 22.40
C THR A 240 9.33 -28.95 21.11
N PHE A 241 9.70 -30.19 20.87
CA PHE A 241 9.15 -30.97 19.76
C PHE A 241 7.94 -31.77 20.27
N THR A 242 6.84 -31.67 19.54
CA THR A 242 5.63 -32.47 19.80
C THR A 242 5.47 -33.47 18.71
N VAL A 243 5.41 -34.74 19.06
CA VAL A 243 5.14 -35.86 18.13
C VAL A 243 3.81 -36.47 18.48
N ILE A 244 2.87 -36.48 17.56
CA ILE A 244 1.57 -37.15 17.71
C ILE A 244 1.58 -38.41 16.87
N VAL A 245 1.25 -39.52 17.50
CA VAL A 245 1.09 -40.84 16.85
C VAL A 245 -0.35 -41.25 17.06
N GLY A 246 -1.08 -41.52 16.00
CA GLY A 246 -2.47 -41.91 16.08
C GLY A 246 -2.78 -43.15 15.27
N ASN A 247 -3.78 -43.91 15.72
CA ASN A 247 -4.34 -45.07 15.06
C ASN A 247 -5.82 -44.82 14.78
N HIS A 248 -6.19 -44.63 13.51
CA HIS A 248 -7.57 -44.48 13.02
C HIS A 248 -8.14 -45.79 12.44
N SER A 249 -7.39 -46.93 12.59
CA SER A 249 -7.87 -48.20 12.14
C SER A 249 -8.78 -48.88 13.18
N ASP A 250 -9.53 -49.87 12.74
CA ASP A 250 -10.42 -50.69 13.61
C ASP A 250 -9.66 -51.73 14.42
N ILE A 251 -8.34 -51.84 14.29
CA ILE A 251 -7.49 -52.81 14.98
C ILE A 251 -6.52 -52.13 15.92
N MET A 252 -6.24 -52.77 17.05
CA MET A 252 -5.19 -52.35 17.98
C MET A 252 -3.82 -52.61 17.39
N TRP A 253 -2.92 -51.66 17.51
CA TRP A 253 -1.52 -51.86 17.16
C TRP A 253 -0.70 -52.16 18.39
N GLU A 254 0.00 -53.24 18.33
CA GLU A 254 0.90 -53.68 19.39
C GLU A 254 2.37 -53.45 18.98
N ASN A 255 3.23 -53.25 19.99
CA ASN A 255 4.68 -53.07 19.81
C ASN A 255 5.08 -51.88 18.91
N VAL A 256 4.30 -50.80 18.95
CA VAL A 256 4.62 -49.57 18.23
C VAL A 256 5.87 -48.92 18.82
N VAL A 257 6.85 -48.64 17.99
CA VAL A 257 8.10 -47.97 18.39
C VAL A 257 8.24 -46.66 17.61
N LEU A 258 8.28 -45.55 18.33
CA LEU A 258 8.68 -44.27 17.78
C LEU A 258 10.19 -44.10 17.95
N LYS A 259 10.90 -43.78 16.87
CA LYS A 259 12.30 -43.37 16.90
C LYS A 259 12.40 -41.91 16.42
N ASP A 260 12.95 -41.07 17.26
CA ASP A 260 13.31 -39.71 16.91
C ASP A 260 14.83 -39.53 17.08
N THR A 261 15.48 -39.00 16.06
CA THR A 261 16.94 -38.84 16.07
C THR A 261 17.27 -37.38 16.08
N LEU A 262 17.88 -36.92 17.16
CA LEU A 262 18.41 -35.56 17.28
C LEU A 262 19.86 -35.54 16.79
N ASP A 263 20.24 -34.39 16.19
CA ASP A 263 21.65 -34.16 15.87
C ASP A 263 22.42 -33.87 17.18
N THR A 264 23.14 -34.88 17.65
CA THR A 264 23.91 -34.81 18.90
C THR A 264 25.10 -33.87 18.87
N SER A 265 25.41 -33.27 17.71
CA SER A 265 26.42 -32.21 17.61
C SER A 265 25.94 -30.86 18.12
N VAL A 266 24.63 -30.69 18.23
CA VAL A 266 24.00 -29.38 18.57
C VAL A 266 23.05 -29.42 19.76
N VAL A 267 22.70 -30.61 20.26
CA VAL A 267 21.81 -30.79 21.43
C VAL A 267 22.40 -31.79 22.45
N THR A 268 22.15 -31.56 23.73
CA THR A 268 22.58 -32.41 24.84
C THR A 268 21.38 -32.89 25.64
#